data_c0b9c90ba7e556d31cc873a43d9928ad
#
_entry.id   c0b9c90ba7e556d31cc873a43d9928ad
#
_cell.length_a   1.000
_cell.length_b   1.000
_cell.length_c   1.000
_cell.angle_alpha   90.00
_cell.angle_beta   90.00
_cell.angle_gamma   90.00
#
_symmetry.space_group_name_H-M   'P 1'
#
loop_
_entity.id
_entity.type
_entity.pdbx_description
1 polymer ?
#
loop_
_entity_poly.entity_id
_entity_poly.type
_entity_poly.pdbx_seq_one_letter_code
_entity_poly.pdbx_strand_id
1 'polypeptide(L)'
;MSIESVPVSNIMVRDVKTAEENQSINAIAKVMSDNNIGSVVIVKGDDVEGLSGIITERDIVRIAAAAAHNSSLSSTLQLLAHDIMSKPVITIDAGSSIQDAIQNMKLNNIRRLPVVDREGKMVGIITDKDVFRAIINSQSLVASISENVAIEYRPMYERLSEFIMGEMLLPGRSNPN
;
A
#
# COMPACT_ATOMS: atom_id res chain seq x y z
N MET A 1 9.24 13.85 18.29
CA MET A 1 8.23 14.29 17.30
C MET A 1 7.05 13.34 17.42
N SER A 2 5.82 13.85 17.44
CA SER A 2 4.63 12.99 17.44
C SER A 2 4.26 12.57 16.01
N ILE A 3 3.48 11.50 15.84
CA ILE A 3 2.97 11.07 14.52
C ILE A 3 2.10 12.13 13.84
N GLU A 4 1.58 13.07 14.62
CA GLU A 4 0.79 14.21 14.16
C GLU A 4 1.63 15.27 13.43
N SER A 5 2.95 15.30 13.68
CA SER A 5 3.86 16.32 13.13
C SER A 5 4.77 15.82 12.02
N VAL A 6 4.77 14.51 11.73
CA VAL A 6 5.61 13.92 10.67
C VAL A 6 4.80 13.88 9.37
N PRO A 7 5.21 14.61 8.32
CA PRO A 7 4.51 14.57 7.04
C PRO A 7 4.72 13.24 6.32
N VAL A 8 3.71 12.82 5.58
CA VAL A 8 3.70 11.60 4.75
C VAL A 8 4.89 11.58 3.77
N SER A 9 5.26 12.73 3.23
CA SER A 9 6.40 12.88 2.30
C SER A 9 7.74 12.42 2.85
N ASN A 10 7.88 12.31 4.18
CA ASN A 10 9.12 11.87 4.83
C ASN A 10 9.28 10.34 4.83
N ILE A 11 8.17 9.60 4.70
CA ILE A 11 8.17 8.14 4.83
C ILE A 11 7.60 7.42 3.60
N MET A 12 6.98 8.15 2.65
CA MET A 12 6.42 7.56 1.42
C MET A 12 7.51 6.96 0.53
N VAL A 13 7.14 5.97 -0.26
CA VAL A 13 7.95 5.44 -1.37
C VAL A 13 7.71 6.32 -2.59
N ARG A 14 8.78 6.84 -3.20
CA ARG A 14 8.70 7.76 -4.36
C ARG A 14 8.69 7.04 -5.70
N ASP A 15 9.38 5.89 -5.81
CA ASP A 15 9.39 5.08 -7.02
C ASP A 15 8.12 4.22 -7.10
N VAL A 16 7.01 4.84 -7.55
CA VAL A 16 5.72 4.17 -7.69
C VAL A 16 5.65 3.52 -9.06
N LYS A 17 5.39 2.21 -9.09
CA LYS A 17 5.13 1.51 -10.36
C LYS A 17 3.69 1.76 -10.80
N THR A 18 3.55 2.18 -12.04
CA THR A 18 2.28 2.49 -12.68
C THR A 18 2.01 1.56 -13.86
N ALA A 19 0.76 1.48 -14.28
CA ALA A 19 0.33 0.79 -15.47
C ALA A 19 -0.83 1.58 -16.12
N GLU A 20 -1.07 1.38 -17.40
CA GLU A 20 -2.19 2.00 -18.10
C GLU A 20 -3.49 1.20 -17.92
N GLU A 21 -4.64 1.86 -18.12
CA GLU A 21 -5.97 1.25 -18.02
C GLU A 21 -6.18 0.05 -18.95
N ASN A 22 -5.52 0.06 -20.12
CA ASN A 22 -5.61 -0.98 -21.14
C ASN A 22 -4.55 -2.09 -20.98
N GLN A 23 -3.72 -2.04 -19.97
CA GLN A 23 -2.70 -3.05 -19.71
C GLN A 23 -3.33 -4.34 -19.17
N SER A 24 -2.85 -5.50 -19.65
CA SER A 24 -3.36 -6.80 -19.21
C SER A 24 -3.00 -7.11 -17.75
N ILE A 25 -3.88 -7.86 -17.09
CA ILE A 25 -3.66 -8.30 -15.71
C ILE A 25 -2.37 -9.11 -15.56
N ASN A 26 -2.03 -9.93 -16.56
CA ASN A 26 -0.78 -10.67 -16.57
C ASN A 26 0.45 -9.76 -16.54
N ALA A 27 0.45 -8.71 -17.33
CA ALA A 27 1.55 -7.74 -17.35
C ALA A 27 1.66 -7.02 -15.99
N ILE A 28 0.53 -6.66 -15.39
CA ILE A 28 0.49 -6.02 -14.07
C ILE A 28 0.97 -6.99 -12.98
N ALA A 29 0.51 -8.23 -12.99
CA ALA A 29 0.98 -9.26 -12.06
C ALA A 29 2.48 -9.51 -12.18
N LYS A 30 3.01 -9.49 -13.43
CA LYS A 30 4.45 -9.57 -13.67
C LYS A 30 5.20 -8.37 -13.10
N VAL A 31 4.70 -7.14 -13.28
CA VAL A 31 5.29 -5.94 -12.67
C VAL A 31 5.33 -6.06 -11.14
N MET A 32 4.26 -6.54 -10.52
CA MET A 32 4.23 -6.77 -9.07
C MET A 32 5.29 -7.78 -8.63
N SER A 33 5.37 -8.92 -9.32
CA SER A 33 6.32 -10.00 -9.01
C SER A 33 7.76 -9.57 -9.21
N ASP A 34 8.09 -8.97 -10.36
CA ASP A 34 9.45 -8.59 -10.71
C ASP A 34 10.01 -7.49 -9.77
N ASN A 35 9.13 -6.63 -9.25
CA ASN A 35 9.50 -5.53 -8.35
C ASN A 35 9.23 -5.85 -6.87
N ASN A 36 8.72 -7.04 -6.54
CA ASN A 36 8.33 -7.44 -5.17
C ASN A 36 7.41 -6.42 -4.49
N ILE A 37 6.39 -5.96 -5.21
CA ILE A 37 5.41 -4.98 -4.75
C ILE A 37 4.00 -5.55 -4.73
N GLY A 38 3.19 -5.13 -3.77
CA GLY A 38 1.81 -5.62 -3.57
C GLY A 38 0.73 -4.76 -4.25
N SER A 39 1.09 -3.78 -5.08
CA SER A 39 0.13 -2.98 -5.85
C SER A 39 0.79 -2.21 -6.98
N VAL A 40 -0.03 -1.89 -7.97
CA VAL A 40 0.30 -0.98 -9.08
C VAL A 40 -0.79 0.08 -9.17
N VAL A 41 -0.38 1.33 -9.33
CA VAL A 41 -1.30 2.45 -9.56
C VAL A 41 -1.62 2.53 -11.04
N ILE A 42 -2.91 2.66 -11.37
CA ILE A 42 -3.37 2.75 -12.75
C ILE A 42 -3.55 4.21 -13.12
N VAL A 43 -2.98 4.57 -14.26
CA VAL A 43 -3.01 5.93 -14.80
C VAL A 43 -3.66 5.95 -16.17
N LYS A 44 -4.15 7.12 -16.58
CA LYS A 44 -4.75 7.33 -17.89
C LYS A 44 -3.75 8.03 -18.80
N GLY A 45 -3.22 7.29 -19.79
CA GLY A 45 -2.18 7.80 -20.70
C GLY A 45 -0.83 7.96 -20.00
N ASP A 46 0.10 8.66 -20.63
CA ASP A 46 1.45 8.92 -20.11
C ASP A 46 1.49 9.89 -18.92
N ASP A 47 0.35 10.51 -18.59
CA ASP A 47 0.27 11.51 -17.52
C ASP A 47 0.01 10.86 -16.16
N VAL A 48 1.02 10.96 -15.29
CA VAL A 48 0.94 10.61 -13.86
C VAL A 48 -0.13 11.46 -13.11
N GLU A 49 -0.69 12.46 -13.76
CA GLU A 49 -1.76 13.33 -13.26
C GLU A 49 -3.14 12.66 -13.31
N GLY A 50 -3.33 11.68 -14.21
CA GLY A 50 -4.59 10.96 -14.37
C GLY A 50 -4.66 9.68 -13.53
N LEU A 51 -4.73 9.78 -12.21
CA LEU A 51 -4.96 8.60 -11.35
C LEU A 51 -6.33 7.99 -11.64
N SER A 52 -6.34 6.80 -12.26
CA SER A 52 -7.57 6.11 -12.67
C SER A 52 -8.01 5.05 -11.67
N GLY A 53 -7.06 4.33 -11.08
CA GLY A 53 -7.36 3.23 -10.19
C GLY A 53 -6.14 2.69 -9.48
N ILE A 54 -6.36 1.64 -8.69
CA ILE A 54 -5.30 0.87 -8.05
C ILE A 54 -5.64 -0.61 -8.13
N ILE A 55 -4.64 -1.44 -8.44
CA ILE A 55 -4.74 -2.90 -8.44
C ILE A 55 -3.78 -3.44 -7.38
N THR A 56 -4.26 -4.41 -6.60
CA THR A 56 -3.53 -5.04 -5.52
C THR A 56 -3.39 -6.54 -5.75
N GLU A 57 -2.46 -7.20 -5.03
CA GLU A 57 -2.34 -8.66 -5.01
C GLU A 57 -3.67 -9.35 -4.66
N ARG A 58 -4.47 -8.73 -3.75
CA ARG A 58 -5.79 -9.26 -3.38
C ARG A 58 -6.75 -9.31 -4.57
N ASP A 59 -6.69 -8.32 -5.46
CA ASP A 59 -7.53 -8.28 -6.65
C ASP A 59 -7.12 -9.38 -7.63
N ILE A 60 -5.82 -9.59 -7.81
CA ILE A 60 -5.28 -10.70 -8.63
C ILE A 60 -5.73 -12.06 -8.07
N VAL A 61 -5.59 -12.28 -6.76
CA VAL A 61 -6.00 -13.54 -6.10
C VAL A 61 -7.50 -13.75 -6.23
N ARG A 62 -8.31 -12.71 -6.08
CA ARG A 62 -9.78 -12.79 -6.21
C ARG A 62 -10.19 -13.22 -7.61
N ILE A 63 -9.53 -12.68 -8.63
CA ILE A 63 -9.77 -13.06 -10.03
C ILE A 63 -9.33 -14.49 -10.31
N ALA A 64 -8.15 -14.89 -9.84
CA ALA A 64 -7.66 -16.25 -10.00
C ALA A 64 -8.60 -17.27 -9.35
N ALA A 65 -9.13 -16.97 -8.17
CA ALA A 65 -10.12 -17.81 -7.50
C ALA A 65 -11.43 -17.92 -8.29
N ALA A 66 -11.94 -16.82 -8.85
CA ALA A 66 -13.14 -16.80 -9.66
C ALA A 66 -12.96 -17.62 -10.96
N ALA A 67 -11.79 -17.54 -11.58
CA ALA A 67 -11.44 -18.31 -12.78
C ALA A 67 -11.38 -19.81 -12.52
N ALA A 68 -10.86 -20.21 -11.36
CA ALA A 68 -10.80 -21.64 -10.98
C ALA A 68 -12.18 -22.28 -10.83
N HIS A 69 -13.19 -21.51 -10.40
CA HIS A 69 -14.56 -21.99 -10.29
C HIS A 69 -15.28 -22.14 -11.65
N ASN A 70 -14.92 -21.34 -12.63
CA ASN A 70 -15.67 -21.24 -13.90
C ASN A 70 -14.99 -21.98 -15.08
N SER A 71 -13.90 -22.72 -14.87
CA SER A 71 -13.11 -23.40 -15.92
C SER A 71 -12.66 -22.49 -17.07
N SER A 72 -12.60 -21.19 -16.86
CA SER A 72 -12.38 -20.17 -17.88
C SER A 72 -11.12 -19.32 -17.62
N LEU A 73 -10.02 -19.99 -17.29
CA LEU A 73 -8.71 -19.34 -17.08
C LEU A 73 -8.29 -18.47 -18.27
N SER A 74 -8.61 -18.92 -19.49
CA SER A 74 -8.20 -18.22 -20.71
C SER A 74 -8.86 -16.83 -20.86
N SER A 75 -10.12 -16.66 -20.46
CA SER A 75 -10.82 -15.37 -20.53
C SER A 75 -10.38 -14.42 -19.40
N THR A 76 -10.00 -14.97 -18.26
CA THR A 76 -9.54 -14.21 -17.10
C THR A 76 -8.18 -13.54 -17.35
N LEU A 77 -7.31 -14.20 -18.11
CA LEU A 77 -6.00 -13.68 -18.49
C LEU A 77 -6.07 -12.55 -19.54
N GLN A 78 -7.24 -12.33 -20.16
CA GLN A 78 -7.48 -11.25 -21.11
C GLN A 78 -8.06 -10.00 -20.47
N LEU A 79 -8.39 -10.02 -19.16
CA LEU A 79 -8.87 -8.85 -18.45
C LEU A 79 -7.82 -7.73 -18.47
N LEU A 80 -8.30 -6.51 -18.59
CA LEU A 80 -7.48 -5.31 -18.57
C LEU A 80 -7.57 -4.62 -17.21
N ALA A 81 -6.67 -3.70 -16.95
CA ALA A 81 -6.61 -2.97 -15.68
C ALA A 81 -7.94 -2.32 -15.31
N HIS A 82 -8.58 -1.66 -16.27
CA HIS A 82 -9.85 -0.95 -16.07
C HIS A 82 -11.02 -1.87 -15.63
N ASP A 83 -10.93 -3.18 -15.93
CA ASP A 83 -11.98 -4.15 -15.59
C ASP A 83 -11.99 -4.49 -14.10
N ILE A 84 -10.83 -4.37 -13.44
CA ILE A 84 -10.64 -4.88 -12.07
C ILE A 84 -10.13 -3.87 -11.07
N MET A 85 -9.60 -2.73 -11.54
CA MET A 85 -9.06 -1.71 -10.65
C MET A 85 -10.09 -1.18 -9.67
N SER A 86 -9.68 -0.92 -8.45
CA SER A 86 -10.48 -0.19 -7.47
C SER A 86 -10.48 1.29 -7.82
N LYS A 87 -11.67 1.88 -7.93
CA LYS A 87 -11.91 3.31 -8.22
C LYS A 87 -13.14 3.84 -7.47
N PRO A 88 -13.21 5.15 -7.12
CA PRO A 88 -12.16 6.16 -7.29
C PRO A 88 -10.92 5.87 -6.42
N VAL A 89 -9.78 6.43 -6.82
CA VAL A 89 -8.55 6.33 -6.04
C VAL A 89 -8.64 7.28 -4.86
N ILE A 90 -8.42 6.75 -3.65
CA ILE A 90 -8.31 7.56 -2.44
C ILE A 90 -6.86 7.96 -2.30
N THR A 91 -6.58 9.25 -2.30
CA THR A 91 -5.23 9.83 -2.21
C THR A 91 -5.04 10.58 -0.91
N ILE A 92 -3.81 10.96 -0.62
CA ILE A 92 -3.46 11.83 0.49
C ILE A 92 -2.44 12.88 0.04
N ASP A 93 -2.52 14.11 0.58
CA ASP A 93 -1.54 15.16 0.32
C ASP A 93 -0.18 14.83 0.96
N ALA A 94 0.91 15.15 0.25
CA ALA A 94 2.28 14.90 0.71
C ALA A 94 2.63 15.61 2.03
N GLY A 95 1.95 16.71 2.34
CA GLY A 95 2.10 17.47 3.57
C GLY A 95 1.24 16.95 4.73
N SER A 96 0.28 16.07 4.48
CA SER A 96 -0.55 15.46 5.53
C SER A 96 0.30 14.68 6.51
N SER A 97 -0.19 14.54 7.74
CA SER A 97 0.52 13.79 8.79
C SER A 97 0.41 12.27 8.63
N ILE A 98 1.30 11.53 9.29
CA ILE A 98 1.19 10.07 9.40
C ILE A 98 -0.14 9.69 10.05
N GLN A 99 -0.62 10.45 11.01
CA GLN A 99 -1.91 10.21 11.67
C GLN A 99 -3.06 10.32 10.68
N ASP A 100 -3.06 11.33 9.80
CA ASP A 100 -4.08 11.48 8.76
C ASP A 100 -4.06 10.27 7.80
N ALA A 101 -2.87 9.79 7.43
CA ALA A 101 -2.73 8.61 6.60
C ALA A 101 -3.35 7.37 7.26
N ILE A 102 -3.07 7.14 8.54
CA ILE A 102 -3.64 6.04 9.31
C ILE A 102 -5.16 6.15 9.38
N GLN A 103 -5.70 7.33 9.67
CA GLN A 103 -7.15 7.56 9.73
C GLN A 103 -7.82 7.30 8.38
N ASN A 104 -7.24 7.80 7.28
CA ASN A 104 -7.75 7.56 5.93
C ASN A 104 -7.74 6.06 5.57
N MET A 105 -6.66 5.35 5.88
CA MET A 105 -6.59 3.90 5.66
C MET A 105 -7.66 3.15 6.44
N LYS A 106 -7.89 3.53 7.72
CA LYS A 106 -8.91 2.93 8.58
C LYS A 106 -10.32 3.19 8.09
N LEU A 107 -10.66 4.45 7.83
CA LEU A 107 -12.01 4.86 7.40
C LEU A 107 -12.43 4.20 6.10
N ASN A 108 -11.49 4.02 5.18
CA ASN A 108 -11.76 3.45 3.86
C ASN A 108 -11.44 1.94 3.77
N ASN A 109 -11.00 1.31 4.87
CA ASN A 109 -10.59 -0.10 4.92
C ASN A 109 -9.55 -0.47 3.84
N ILE A 110 -8.59 0.42 3.63
CA ILE A 110 -7.47 0.27 2.69
C ILE A 110 -6.13 0.28 3.43
N ARG A 111 -5.06 -0.20 2.80
CA ARG A 111 -3.73 -0.32 3.41
C ARG A 111 -2.67 0.52 2.71
N ARG A 112 -3.08 1.32 1.72
CA ARG A 112 -2.16 2.14 0.94
C ARG A 112 -2.90 3.33 0.35
N LEU A 113 -2.17 4.43 0.21
CA LEU A 113 -2.66 5.67 -0.33
C LEU A 113 -1.63 6.20 -1.31
N PRO A 114 -1.95 6.40 -2.58
CA PRO A 114 -1.16 7.26 -3.45
C PRO A 114 -1.07 8.65 -2.84
N VAL A 115 0.13 9.21 -2.87
CA VAL A 115 0.45 10.53 -2.31
C VAL A 115 0.53 11.52 -3.44
N VAL A 116 -0.19 12.63 -3.31
CA VAL A 116 -0.22 13.70 -4.30
C VAL A 116 0.36 14.99 -3.74
N ASP A 117 0.87 15.83 -4.62
CA ASP A 117 1.25 17.20 -4.28
C ASP A 117 0.05 18.15 -4.36
N ARG A 118 0.30 19.46 -4.17
CA ARG A 118 -0.72 20.51 -4.21
C ARG A 118 -1.39 20.69 -5.58
N GLU A 119 -0.75 20.20 -6.62
CA GLU A 119 -1.23 20.26 -8.01
C GLU A 119 -2.04 19.01 -8.37
N GLY A 120 -2.14 18.03 -7.43
CA GLY A 120 -2.84 16.77 -7.63
C GLY A 120 -1.99 15.70 -8.33
N LYS A 121 -0.72 15.97 -8.58
CA LYS A 121 0.21 15.04 -9.22
C LYS A 121 0.71 14.01 -8.22
N MET A 122 0.74 12.74 -8.61
CA MET A 122 1.27 11.69 -7.78
C MET A 122 2.79 11.84 -7.57
N VAL A 123 3.21 11.90 -6.31
CA VAL A 123 4.62 12.05 -5.91
C VAL A 123 5.14 10.87 -5.09
N GLY A 124 4.26 9.91 -4.77
CA GLY A 124 4.63 8.73 -4.00
C GLY A 124 3.45 7.84 -3.68
N ILE A 125 3.72 6.82 -2.88
CA ILE A 125 2.72 5.96 -2.24
C ILE A 125 3.13 5.69 -0.80
N ILE A 126 2.16 5.67 0.11
CA ILE A 126 2.38 5.28 1.50
C ILE A 126 1.54 4.04 1.82
N THR A 127 2.13 3.10 2.55
CA THR A 127 1.47 1.87 3.00
C THR A 127 1.46 1.76 4.52
N ASP A 128 0.62 0.87 5.05
CA ASP A 128 0.62 0.50 6.45
C ASP A 128 1.99 0.01 6.93
N LYS A 129 2.76 -0.68 6.06
CA LYS A 129 4.13 -1.13 6.35
C LYS A 129 5.12 0.04 6.49
N ASP A 130 4.97 1.10 5.70
CA ASP A 130 5.85 2.27 5.76
C ASP A 130 5.60 3.05 7.04
N VAL A 131 4.33 3.25 7.39
CA VAL A 131 3.92 3.83 8.68
C VAL A 131 4.50 3.02 9.83
N PHE A 132 4.35 1.71 9.79
CA PHE A 132 4.85 0.79 10.78
C PHE A 132 6.38 0.87 10.96
N ARG A 133 7.11 0.84 9.84
CA ARG A 133 8.57 0.98 9.83
C ARG A 133 9.03 2.32 10.41
N ALA A 134 8.34 3.41 10.08
CA ALA A 134 8.63 4.73 10.63
C ALA A 134 8.45 4.78 12.14
N ILE A 135 7.39 4.15 12.65
CA ILE A 135 7.11 4.06 14.09
C ILE A 135 8.21 3.28 14.82
N ILE A 136 8.57 2.08 14.36
CA ILE A 136 9.60 1.24 15.02
C ILE A 136 10.94 1.95 15.03
N ASN A 137 11.31 2.62 13.95
CA ASN A 137 12.61 3.28 13.83
C ASN A 137 12.71 4.58 14.63
N SER A 138 11.62 5.06 15.22
CA SER A 138 11.58 6.30 15.98
C SER A 138 11.17 6.04 17.44
N GLN A 139 12.14 6.09 18.35
CA GLN A 139 11.86 5.97 19.78
C GLN A 139 10.84 6.99 20.31
N SER A 140 10.83 8.21 19.74
CA SER A 140 9.88 9.25 20.09
C SER A 140 8.47 8.97 19.57
N LEU A 141 8.33 8.27 18.43
CA LEU A 141 7.03 7.86 17.90
C LEU A 141 6.45 6.66 18.66
N VAL A 142 7.28 5.72 19.09
CA VAL A 142 6.86 4.59 19.95
C VAL A 142 6.25 5.10 21.25
N ALA A 143 6.89 6.09 21.92
CA ALA A 143 6.38 6.67 23.15
C ALA A 143 5.01 7.36 22.96
N SER A 144 4.81 8.08 21.85
CA SER A 144 3.54 8.77 21.58
C SER A 144 2.37 7.83 21.26
N ILE A 145 2.67 6.63 20.76
CA ILE A 145 1.66 5.60 20.48
C ILE A 145 1.16 4.94 21.78
N SER A 146 2.04 4.75 22.75
CA SER A 146 1.68 4.07 24.01
C SER A 146 0.63 4.85 24.83
N GLU A 147 0.56 6.17 24.68
CA GLU A 147 -0.36 7.00 25.46
C GLU A 147 -1.75 7.19 24.82
N ASN A 148 -1.87 7.24 23.47
CA ASN A 148 -3.11 7.64 22.82
C ASN A 148 -3.68 6.63 21.79
N VAL A 149 -2.89 5.68 21.30
CA VAL A 149 -3.24 4.84 20.13
C VAL A 149 -3.62 3.42 20.50
N ALA A 150 -3.27 2.95 21.70
CA ALA A 150 -3.46 1.56 22.12
C ALA A 150 -4.93 1.10 22.11
N ILE A 151 -5.89 2.01 22.27
CA ILE A 151 -7.32 1.67 22.35
C ILE A 151 -7.97 1.69 20.96
N GLU A 152 -7.57 2.61 20.09
CA GLU A 152 -8.24 2.87 18.81
C GLU A 152 -7.68 2.06 17.63
N TYR A 153 -6.42 1.61 17.73
CA TYR A 153 -5.70 0.90 16.66
C TYR A 153 -5.31 -0.54 17.03
N ARG A 154 -6.08 -1.17 17.91
CA ARG A 154 -5.83 -2.55 18.38
C ARG A 154 -5.48 -3.55 17.26
N PRO A 155 -6.14 -3.60 16.09
CA PRO A 155 -5.79 -4.55 15.03
C PRO A 155 -4.41 -4.33 14.41
N MET A 156 -3.94 -3.09 14.38
CA MET A 156 -2.61 -2.75 13.90
C MET A 156 -1.56 -3.03 14.98
N TYR A 157 -1.91 -2.81 16.24
CA TYR A 157 -1.08 -3.07 17.41
C TYR A 157 -0.87 -4.58 17.64
N GLU A 158 -1.89 -5.41 17.44
CA GLU A 158 -1.80 -6.87 17.53
C GLU A 158 -0.84 -7.41 16.47
N ARG A 159 -0.90 -6.92 15.22
CA ARG A 159 0.07 -7.26 14.17
C ARG A 159 1.48 -6.75 14.48
N LEU A 160 1.60 -5.60 15.14
CA LEU A 160 2.86 -5.04 15.61
C LEU A 160 3.51 -5.96 16.64
N SER A 161 2.74 -6.37 17.62
CA SER A 161 3.22 -7.26 18.70
C SER A 161 3.61 -8.63 18.16
N GLU A 162 2.84 -9.20 17.21
CA GLU A 162 3.16 -10.47 16.56
C GLU A 162 4.45 -10.40 15.75
N PHE A 163 4.68 -9.29 15.02
CA PHE A 163 5.89 -9.09 14.25
C PHE A 163 7.13 -8.89 15.14
N ILE A 164 7.03 -8.05 16.18
CA ILE A 164 8.12 -7.84 17.16
C ILE A 164 8.45 -9.13 17.89
N MET A 165 7.43 -9.88 18.33
CA MET A 165 7.61 -11.15 19.01
C MET A 165 8.18 -12.22 18.07
N GLY A 166 7.75 -12.22 16.79
CA GLY A 166 8.27 -13.13 15.77
C GLY A 166 9.74 -12.88 15.44
N GLU A 167 10.18 -11.63 15.34
CA GLU A 167 11.59 -11.28 15.11
C GLU A 167 12.47 -11.47 16.33
N MET A 168 11.96 -11.25 17.55
CA MET A 168 12.68 -11.49 18.78
C MET A 168 12.87 -12.98 19.12
N LEU A 169 11.97 -13.86 18.63
CA LEU A 169 11.99 -15.29 18.92
C LEU A 169 12.72 -16.12 17.85
N LEU A 170 13.18 -15.53 16.75
CA LEU A 170 14.00 -16.20 15.74
C LEU A 170 15.47 -15.75 15.87
N PRO A 171 16.33 -16.48 16.62
CA PRO A 171 17.75 -16.19 16.61
C PRO A 171 18.35 -16.55 15.24
N GLY A 172 18.83 -15.54 14.51
CA GLY A 172 19.91 -15.70 13.55
C GLY A 172 19.58 -16.50 12.28
N ARG A 173 18.88 -15.90 11.32
CA ARG A 173 19.16 -16.21 9.91
C ARG A 173 20.35 -15.35 9.48
N SER A 174 21.54 -15.91 9.67
CA SER A 174 22.74 -15.48 8.97
C SER A 174 22.49 -15.58 7.47
N ASN A 175 22.64 -14.46 6.79
CA ASN A 175 22.66 -14.35 5.34
C ASN A 175 23.76 -15.30 4.79
N PRO A 176 23.47 -16.25 3.90
CA PRO A 176 24.54 -16.90 3.15
C PRO A 176 24.92 -15.99 1.98
N ASN A 177 26.20 -15.81 1.81
CA ASN A 177 26.91 -15.12 0.73
C ASN A 177 26.30 -15.26 -0.65
#